data_450d9b6d4fec55eafaa3976c07957398
#
_entry.id   450d9b6d4fec55eafaa3976c07957398
#
_cell.length_a   1.000
_cell.length_b   1.000
_cell.length_c   1.000
_cell.angle_alpha   90.00
_cell.angle_beta   90.00
_cell.angle_gamma   90.00
#
_symmetry.space_group_name_H-M   'P 1'
#
loop_
_entity.id
_entity.type
_entity.pdbx_description
1 polymer ?
#
loop_
_entity_poly.entity_id
_entity_poly.type
_entity_poly.pdbx_seq_one_letter_code
_entity_poly.pdbx_strand_id
1 'polypeptide(L)'
;PDCFFRIRRKSCLAQVEARPDKDYIYERVNYYNKMQYPVDLPDTILHEHKHSYYVYLDKIKNFRPSTFHKAYYFDLQDVARWFDRQLRISYIPGDVYFTPEYPSIVKSRLLKEDNAYSVVLKLDKLRHFIFLNDPVPFSQKRNQAIFRGKIRLSRIREKFLQKYFGSSICDC
;
A
#
# COMPACT_ATOMS: atom_id res chain seq x y z
N PRO A 1 15.36 -12.00 -16.35
CA PRO A 1 14.05 -11.61 -15.77
C PRO A 1 13.33 -10.54 -16.59
N ASP A 2 14.06 -9.51 -17.10
CA ASP A 2 13.44 -8.40 -17.85
C ASP A 2 12.94 -8.82 -19.25
N CYS A 3 13.53 -9.82 -19.86
CA CYS A 3 13.11 -10.31 -21.19
C CYS A 3 11.73 -11.00 -21.11
N PHE A 4 11.54 -11.88 -20.15
CA PHE A 4 10.24 -12.54 -19.92
C PHE A 4 9.15 -11.54 -19.55
N PHE A 5 9.49 -10.50 -18.81
CA PHE A 5 8.54 -9.45 -18.48
C PHE A 5 8.08 -8.68 -19.74
N ARG A 6 9.00 -8.33 -20.64
CA ARG A 6 8.66 -7.60 -21.89
C ARG A 6 7.69 -8.40 -22.77
N ILE A 7 7.86 -9.71 -22.86
CA ILE A 7 6.96 -10.59 -23.62
C ILE A 7 5.59 -10.63 -22.96
N ARG A 8 5.52 -10.86 -21.64
CA ARG A 8 4.26 -10.90 -20.88
C ARG A 8 3.54 -9.56 -20.84
N ARG A 9 4.27 -8.44 -20.88
CA ARG A 9 3.67 -7.09 -20.82
C ARG A 9 2.66 -6.86 -21.94
N LYS A 10 3.00 -7.18 -23.17
CA LYS A 10 2.08 -7.02 -24.32
C LYS A 10 0.81 -7.85 -24.14
N SER A 11 0.96 -9.11 -23.74
CA SER A 11 -0.18 -10.00 -23.49
C SER A 11 -1.06 -9.50 -22.33
N CYS A 12 -0.47 -9.04 -21.22
CA CYS A 12 -1.23 -8.49 -20.11
C CYS A 12 -1.99 -7.20 -20.48
N LEU A 13 -1.37 -6.31 -21.26
CA LEU A 13 -2.04 -5.09 -21.73
C LEU A 13 -3.22 -5.43 -22.63
N ALA A 14 -3.03 -6.34 -23.61
CA ALA A 14 -4.12 -6.79 -24.46
C ALA A 14 -5.28 -7.44 -23.67
N GLN A 15 -4.98 -8.21 -22.62
CA GLN A 15 -6.00 -8.77 -21.74
C GLN A 15 -6.77 -7.69 -20.97
N VAL A 16 -6.09 -6.64 -20.50
CA VAL A 16 -6.75 -5.50 -19.83
C VAL A 16 -7.62 -4.71 -20.80
N GLU A 17 -7.14 -4.49 -22.02
CA GLU A 17 -7.87 -3.80 -23.09
C GLU A 17 -9.13 -4.56 -23.52
N ALA A 18 -9.06 -5.90 -23.52
CA ALA A 18 -10.19 -6.77 -23.88
C ALA A 18 -11.23 -6.93 -22.75
N ARG A 19 -10.98 -6.43 -21.55
CA ARG A 19 -11.92 -6.56 -20.42
C ARG A 19 -13.20 -5.78 -20.68
N PRO A 20 -14.38 -6.37 -20.40
CA PRO A 20 -15.64 -5.67 -20.53
C PRO A 20 -15.92 -4.68 -19.40
N ASP A 21 -15.27 -4.87 -18.25
CA ASP A 21 -15.51 -4.11 -16.99
C ASP A 21 -14.59 -2.88 -16.87
N LYS A 22 -14.45 -2.09 -17.93
CA LYS A 22 -13.58 -0.91 -17.96
C LYS A 22 -13.97 0.13 -16.92
N ASP A 23 -15.25 0.34 -16.70
CA ASP A 23 -15.77 1.30 -15.71
C ASP A 23 -15.30 0.92 -14.30
N TYR A 24 -15.37 -0.37 -13.96
CA TYR A 24 -14.81 -0.86 -12.69
C TYR A 24 -13.31 -0.59 -12.57
N ILE A 25 -12.54 -0.73 -13.65
CA ILE A 25 -11.10 -0.43 -13.64
C ILE A 25 -10.89 1.07 -13.40
N TYR A 26 -11.63 1.95 -14.09
CA TYR A 26 -11.53 3.39 -13.89
C TYR A 26 -11.91 3.82 -12.47
N GLU A 27 -13.00 3.29 -11.93
CA GLU A 27 -13.39 3.54 -10.54
C GLU A 27 -12.29 3.11 -9.55
N ARG A 28 -11.68 1.95 -9.79
CA ARG A 28 -10.58 1.46 -8.95
C ARG A 28 -9.36 2.36 -9.06
N VAL A 29 -8.97 2.76 -10.25
CA VAL A 29 -7.83 3.67 -10.44
C VAL A 29 -8.09 5.00 -9.73
N ASN A 30 -9.27 5.59 -9.90
CA ASN A 30 -9.65 6.85 -9.26
C ASN A 30 -9.74 6.73 -7.73
N TYR A 31 -10.12 5.55 -7.22
CA TYR A 31 -10.09 5.29 -5.79
C TYR A 31 -8.68 5.31 -5.22
N TYR A 32 -7.70 4.72 -5.92
CA TYR A 32 -6.32 4.64 -5.45
C TYR A 32 -5.50 5.88 -5.76
N ASN A 33 -5.71 6.49 -6.91
CA ASN A 33 -5.07 7.72 -7.34
C ASN A 33 -6.14 8.82 -7.53
N LYS A 34 -6.16 9.77 -6.61
CA LYS A 34 -7.12 10.89 -6.64
C LYS A 34 -6.57 12.15 -7.30
N MET A 35 -5.35 12.11 -7.83
CA MET A 35 -4.79 13.25 -8.56
C MET A 35 -5.55 13.47 -9.87
N GLN A 36 -5.94 14.72 -10.10
CA GLN A 36 -6.61 15.13 -11.34
C GLN A 36 -5.61 15.54 -12.42
N TYR A 37 -4.44 16.01 -12.02
CA TYR A 37 -3.40 16.52 -12.92
C TYR A 37 -2.03 15.97 -12.53
N PRO A 38 -1.14 15.80 -13.52
CA PRO A 38 0.26 15.50 -13.24
C PRO A 38 0.88 16.62 -12.39
N VAL A 39 1.72 16.24 -11.45
CA VAL A 39 2.51 17.19 -10.62
C VAL A 39 3.97 16.83 -10.77
N ASP A 40 4.76 17.82 -11.17
CA ASP A 40 6.20 17.66 -11.21
C ASP A 40 6.78 17.67 -9.80
N LEU A 41 7.64 16.70 -9.55
CA LEU A 41 8.32 16.60 -8.27
C LEU A 41 9.57 17.51 -8.31
N PRO A 42 9.71 18.47 -7.38
CA PRO A 42 10.89 19.33 -7.32
C PRO A 42 12.17 18.51 -7.10
N ASP A 43 13.28 19.00 -7.65
CA ASP A 43 14.58 18.33 -7.48
C ASP A 43 15.08 18.36 -6.02
N THR A 44 14.53 19.26 -5.22
CA THR A 44 14.93 19.52 -3.82
C THR A 44 14.31 18.61 -2.78
N ILE A 45 13.31 17.75 -3.13
CA ILE A 45 12.60 16.90 -2.16
C ILE A 45 13.51 15.86 -1.47
N LEU A 46 14.75 15.82 -1.80
CA LEU A 46 15.61 14.68 -1.58
C LEU A 46 15.77 14.21 -0.12
N HIS A 47 15.40 14.99 0.93
CA HIS A 47 15.81 14.59 2.29
C HIS A 47 14.92 15.04 3.47
N GLU A 48 13.75 15.61 3.28
CA GLU A 48 13.05 16.26 4.39
C GLU A 48 12.28 15.32 5.34
N HIS A 49 11.94 14.11 4.91
CA HIS A 49 11.23 13.18 5.78
C HIS A 49 12.05 11.90 6.05
N LYS A 50 12.28 11.63 7.30
CA LYS A 50 13.03 10.46 7.82
C LYS A 50 12.59 9.11 7.25
N HIS A 51 11.43 9.02 6.59
CA HIS A 51 10.83 7.82 6.06
C HIS A 51 10.41 7.93 4.59
N SER A 52 10.68 9.04 3.93
CA SER A 52 10.39 9.22 2.50
C SER A 52 11.59 8.82 1.66
N TYR A 53 11.33 8.16 0.55
CA TYR A 53 12.34 7.83 -0.43
C TYR A 53 11.94 8.42 -1.77
N TYR A 54 12.86 9.17 -2.36
CA TYR A 54 12.72 9.77 -3.65
C TYR A 54 13.73 9.15 -4.61
N VAL A 55 13.23 8.46 -5.62
CA VAL A 55 14.09 7.70 -6.50
C VAL A 55 13.61 7.73 -7.95
N TYR A 56 14.55 7.64 -8.88
CA TYR A 56 14.26 7.29 -10.26
C TYR A 56 13.89 5.80 -10.35
N LEU A 57 12.98 5.46 -11.24
CA LEU A 57 12.54 4.07 -11.41
C LEU A 57 13.66 3.15 -11.88
N ASP A 58 14.66 3.65 -12.61
CA ASP A 58 15.85 2.89 -13.00
C ASP A 58 16.74 2.53 -11.81
N LYS A 59 16.74 3.34 -10.76
CA LYS A 59 17.53 3.16 -9.54
C LYS A 59 16.87 2.23 -8.53
N ILE A 60 15.57 1.96 -8.64
CA ILE A 60 14.83 1.14 -7.67
C ILE A 60 15.49 -0.22 -7.46
N LYS A 61 15.95 -0.88 -8.51
CA LYS A 61 16.59 -2.20 -8.39
C LYS A 61 17.91 -2.18 -7.62
N ASN A 62 18.58 -1.04 -7.56
CA ASN A 62 19.84 -0.84 -6.83
C ASN A 62 19.62 -0.22 -5.45
N PHE A 63 18.41 0.25 -5.18
CA PHE A 63 18.04 0.81 -3.90
C PHE A 63 18.03 -0.30 -2.84
N ARG A 64 18.75 -0.10 -1.75
CA ARG A 64 18.78 -1.03 -0.62
C ARG A 64 18.05 -0.42 0.57
N PRO A 65 16.74 -0.66 0.69
CA PRO A 65 15.99 -0.17 1.83
C PRO A 65 16.56 -0.77 3.13
N SER A 66 16.40 -0.04 4.22
CA SER A 66 16.67 -0.62 5.55
C SER A 66 15.90 -1.93 5.70
N THR A 67 16.40 -2.84 6.53
CA THR A 67 15.81 -4.17 6.76
C THR A 67 14.31 -4.13 7.09
N PHE A 68 13.85 -3.03 7.63
CA PHE A 68 12.47 -2.85 8.09
C PHE A 68 11.42 -2.68 6.96
N HIS A 69 11.83 -2.28 5.76
CA HIS A 69 10.90 -1.91 4.67
C HIS A 69 11.06 -2.74 3.40
N LYS A 70 11.74 -3.88 3.49
CA LYS A 70 12.03 -4.71 2.31
C LYS A 70 10.79 -5.18 1.56
N ALA A 71 9.73 -5.57 2.28
CA ALA A 71 8.50 -6.03 1.65
C ALA A 71 7.86 -4.95 0.77
N TYR A 72 7.76 -3.73 1.30
CA TYR A 72 7.23 -2.58 0.53
C TYR A 72 8.05 -2.29 -0.72
N TYR A 73 9.36 -2.40 -0.60
CA TYR A 73 10.28 -2.19 -1.71
C TYR A 73 10.08 -3.20 -2.84
N PHE A 74 9.96 -4.47 -2.53
CA PHE A 74 9.75 -5.52 -3.54
C PHE A 74 8.40 -5.36 -4.24
N ASP A 75 7.36 -5.01 -3.50
CA ASP A 75 6.04 -4.74 -4.08
C ASP A 75 6.06 -3.51 -4.99
N LEU A 76 6.78 -2.45 -4.60
CA LEU A 76 6.99 -1.27 -5.42
C LEU A 76 7.77 -1.61 -6.70
N GLN A 77 8.85 -2.37 -6.58
CA GLN A 77 9.69 -2.78 -7.71
C GLN A 77 8.88 -3.59 -8.75
N ASP A 78 7.96 -4.44 -8.28
CA ASP A 78 7.11 -5.24 -9.15
C ASP A 78 6.19 -4.37 -10.01
N VAL A 79 5.67 -3.28 -9.46
CA VAL A 79 4.81 -2.33 -10.18
C VAL A 79 5.63 -1.34 -11.01
N ALA A 80 6.75 -0.84 -10.49
CA ALA A 80 7.58 0.16 -11.15
C ALA A 80 8.08 -0.25 -12.55
N ARG A 81 8.24 -1.55 -12.79
CA ARG A 81 8.66 -2.08 -14.10
C ARG A 81 7.69 -1.79 -15.26
N TRP A 82 6.44 -1.41 -14.96
CA TRP A 82 5.42 -1.07 -15.96
C TRP A 82 5.56 0.34 -16.50
N PHE A 83 6.31 1.20 -15.83
CA PHE A 83 6.48 2.62 -16.14
C PHE A 83 7.83 2.91 -16.77
N ASP A 84 7.97 4.10 -17.34
CA ASP A 84 9.24 4.58 -17.88
C ASP A 84 10.26 4.71 -16.75
N ARG A 85 11.47 4.23 -17.01
CA ARG A 85 12.56 4.20 -16.04
C ARG A 85 13.12 5.58 -15.69
N GLN A 86 12.87 6.56 -16.54
CA GLN A 86 13.29 7.95 -16.31
C GLN A 86 12.35 8.71 -15.38
N LEU A 87 11.16 8.15 -15.10
CA LEU A 87 10.22 8.75 -14.17
C LEU A 87 10.77 8.73 -12.75
N ARG A 88 10.49 9.80 -12.02
CA ARG A 88 10.80 9.94 -10.61
C ARG A 88 9.53 9.68 -9.78
N ILE A 89 9.69 9.04 -8.67
CA ILE A 89 8.60 8.80 -7.73
C ILE A 89 9.03 9.17 -6.31
N SER A 90 8.07 9.63 -5.52
CA SER A 90 8.17 9.68 -4.06
C SER A 90 7.47 8.46 -3.48
N TYR A 91 8.06 7.86 -2.46
CA TYR A 91 7.60 6.64 -1.84
C TYR A 91 7.77 6.69 -0.34
N ILE A 92 6.69 6.45 0.39
CA ILE A 92 6.66 6.49 1.86
C ILE A 92 6.24 5.12 2.38
N PRO A 93 7.18 4.28 2.87
CA PRO A 93 6.88 2.96 3.40
C PRO A 93 6.27 3.05 4.80
N GLY A 94 5.48 2.03 5.14
CA GLY A 94 4.87 1.90 6.46
C GLY A 94 3.49 2.53 6.57
N ASP A 95 3.03 2.72 7.81
CA ASP A 95 1.72 3.31 8.08
C ASP A 95 1.83 4.84 7.97
N VAL A 96 1.07 5.41 7.04
CA VAL A 96 1.02 6.85 6.81
C VAL A 96 -0.22 7.42 7.48
N TYR A 97 -0.02 8.40 8.35
CA TYR A 97 -1.05 9.08 9.14
C TYR A 97 -1.06 10.60 8.91
N PHE A 98 -0.47 11.04 7.82
CA PHE A 98 -0.45 12.42 7.35
C PHE A 98 -0.67 12.47 5.84
N THR A 99 -1.02 13.62 5.29
CA THR A 99 -1.03 13.85 3.84
C THR A 99 0.37 14.29 3.42
N PRO A 100 1.01 13.60 2.47
CA PRO A 100 2.30 14.03 1.94
C PRO A 100 2.21 15.41 1.28
N GLU A 101 3.28 16.18 1.36
CA GLU A 101 3.39 17.48 0.70
C GLU A 101 3.46 17.35 -0.84
N TYR A 102 3.96 16.22 -1.32
CA TYR A 102 4.06 15.89 -2.74
C TYR A 102 3.44 14.55 -3.04
N PRO A 103 2.99 14.30 -4.30
CA PRO A 103 2.45 13.02 -4.71
C PRO A 103 3.38 11.88 -4.34
N SER A 104 2.92 11.00 -3.45
CA SER A 104 3.73 9.91 -2.92
C SER A 104 2.97 8.60 -2.94
N ILE A 105 3.67 7.53 -3.30
CA ILE A 105 3.15 6.17 -3.19
C ILE A 105 3.15 5.77 -1.73
N VAL A 106 1.99 5.39 -1.22
CA VAL A 106 1.75 5.03 0.18
C VAL A 106 0.97 3.72 0.30
N LYS A 107 1.09 3.04 1.43
CA LYS A 107 0.28 1.85 1.75
C LYS A 107 -1.13 2.20 2.21
N SER A 108 -1.27 3.32 2.89
CA SER A 108 -2.52 3.79 3.49
C SER A 108 -2.61 5.31 3.40
N ARG A 109 -3.83 5.84 3.38
CA ARG A 109 -4.06 7.28 3.41
C ARG A 109 -5.15 7.64 4.39
N LEU A 110 -5.12 8.87 4.90
CA LEU A 110 -6.17 9.43 5.73
C LEU A 110 -7.45 9.61 4.93
N LEU A 111 -8.59 9.40 5.58
CA LEU A 111 -9.92 9.70 5.05
C LEU A 111 -10.25 11.18 5.31
N LYS A 112 -9.44 12.07 4.75
CA LYS A 112 -9.63 13.53 4.77
C LYS A 112 -9.90 14.02 3.36
N GLU A 113 -10.48 15.20 3.20
CA GLU A 113 -10.77 15.79 1.89
C GLU A 113 -9.49 16.04 1.09
N ASP A 114 -8.47 16.61 1.75
CA ASP A 114 -7.17 16.88 1.14
C ASP A 114 -6.21 15.70 1.28
N ASN A 115 -6.43 14.67 0.47
CA ASN A 115 -5.59 13.47 0.46
C ASN A 115 -5.14 13.00 -0.93
N ALA A 116 -5.23 13.86 -1.95
CA ALA A 116 -4.95 13.49 -3.34
C ALA A 116 -3.47 13.08 -3.54
N TYR A 117 -2.55 13.66 -2.79
CA TYR A 117 -1.13 13.32 -2.86
C TYR A 117 -0.75 11.98 -2.22
N SER A 118 -1.70 11.33 -1.56
CA SER A 118 -1.52 9.96 -1.06
C SER A 118 -1.98 8.94 -2.09
N VAL A 119 -1.11 8.56 -3.03
CA VAL A 119 -1.40 7.55 -4.04
C VAL A 119 -1.25 6.16 -3.43
N VAL A 120 -2.37 5.46 -3.24
CA VAL A 120 -2.38 4.18 -2.54
C VAL A 120 -1.95 3.05 -3.46
N LEU A 121 -0.95 2.29 -3.02
CA LEU A 121 -0.51 1.06 -3.66
C LEU A 121 -0.61 -0.12 -2.67
N LYS A 122 -0.92 -1.31 -3.17
CA LYS A 122 -0.96 -2.55 -2.38
C LYS A 122 0.46 -2.98 -1.99
N LEU A 123 1.01 -2.31 -0.99
CA LEU A 123 2.32 -2.61 -0.42
C LEU A 123 2.20 -3.59 0.74
N ASP A 124 3.24 -4.41 0.96
CA ASP A 124 3.28 -5.50 1.95
C ASP A 124 2.20 -6.57 1.67
N LYS A 125 2.13 -7.02 0.43
CA LYS A 125 1.11 -7.96 -0.08
C LYS A 125 1.09 -9.26 0.71
N LEU A 126 2.26 -9.79 1.05
CA LEU A 126 2.37 -11.06 1.79
C LEU A 126 1.67 -11.02 3.15
N ARG A 127 1.59 -9.85 3.78
CA ARG A 127 0.96 -9.71 5.10
C ARG A 127 -0.49 -9.27 5.04
N HIS A 128 -0.84 -8.41 4.08
CA HIS A 128 -2.15 -7.73 4.09
C HIS A 128 -3.13 -8.25 3.03
N PHE A 129 -2.65 -9.00 2.04
CA PHE A 129 -3.46 -9.44 0.90
C PHE A 129 -3.43 -10.96 0.72
N ILE A 130 -3.45 -11.69 1.84
CA ILE A 130 -3.62 -13.13 1.88
C ILE A 130 -5.11 -13.41 1.93
N PHE A 131 -5.61 -14.14 0.94
CA PHE A 131 -6.99 -14.60 0.91
C PHE A 131 -7.06 -16.00 1.53
N LEU A 132 -7.90 -16.14 2.56
CA LEU A 132 -8.17 -17.41 3.19
C LEU A 132 -9.54 -17.88 2.72
N ASN A 133 -9.66 -19.19 2.44
CA ASN A 133 -10.97 -19.81 2.28
C ASN A 133 -11.55 -20.05 3.66
N ASP A 134 -12.51 -19.23 4.06
CA ASP A 134 -13.20 -19.35 5.34
C ASP A 134 -14.49 -20.17 5.14
N PRO A 135 -14.54 -21.43 5.60
CA PRO A 135 -15.71 -22.30 5.38
C PRO A 135 -16.89 -21.95 6.29
N VAL A 136 -16.69 -21.10 7.30
CA VAL A 136 -17.73 -20.78 8.27
C VAL A 136 -18.44 -19.48 7.88
N PRO A 137 -19.73 -19.51 7.53
CA PRO A 137 -20.53 -18.31 7.29
C PRO A 137 -20.48 -17.35 8.49
N PHE A 138 -20.48 -16.06 8.22
CA PHE A 138 -20.39 -15.03 9.28
C PHE A 138 -21.48 -15.20 10.36
N SER A 139 -22.71 -15.55 9.96
CA SER A 139 -23.84 -15.78 10.86
C SER A 139 -23.66 -16.96 11.80
N GLN A 140 -22.76 -17.90 11.48
CA GLN A 140 -22.46 -19.08 12.30
C GLN A 140 -21.20 -18.89 13.17
N LYS A 141 -20.52 -17.75 13.02
CA LYS A 141 -19.36 -17.44 13.86
C LYS A 141 -19.79 -17.09 15.28
N ARG A 142 -18.90 -17.35 16.23
CA ARG A 142 -19.11 -16.96 17.63
C ARG A 142 -19.29 -15.45 17.72
N ASN A 143 -20.27 -14.99 18.50
CA ASN A 143 -20.47 -13.56 18.77
C ASN A 143 -19.43 -13.07 19.79
N GLN A 144 -18.18 -13.00 19.34
CA GLN A 144 -17.02 -12.70 20.16
C GLN A 144 -16.00 -11.89 19.35
N ALA A 145 -15.50 -10.83 19.92
CA ALA A 145 -14.35 -10.13 19.35
C ALA A 145 -13.07 -10.95 19.59
N ILE A 146 -12.11 -10.81 18.67
CA ILE A 146 -10.78 -11.39 18.83
C ILE A 146 -9.73 -10.28 18.77
N PHE A 147 -8.76 -10.33 19.68
CA PHE A 147 -7.61 -9.45 19.66
C PHE A 147 -6.30 -10.24 19.77
N ARG A 148 -5.45 -10.10 18.74
CA ARG A 148 -4.07 -10.63 18.72
C ARG A 148 -3.13 -9.53 18.25
N GLY A 149 -2.35 -8.96 19.13
CA GLY A 149 -1.46 -7.86 18.78
C GLY A 149 -0.49 -7.47 19.88
N LYS A 150 0.53 -6.71 19.52
CA LYS A 150 1.45 -6.11 20.49
C LYS A 150 0.77 -4.97 21.22
N ILE A 151 0.89 -4.94 22.54
CA ILE A 151 0.32 -3.91 23.42
C ILE A 151 1.30 -2.75 23.58
N ARG A 152 2.60 -3.05 23.56
CA ARG A 152 3.68 -2.11 23.86
C ARG A 152 3.51 -0.80 23.11
N LEU A 153 3.61 0.32 23.82
CA LEU A 153 3.54 1.69 23.31
C LEU A 153 2.15 2.16 22.83
N SER A 154 1.08 1.47 23.21
CA SER A 154 -0.28 1.89 22.86
C SER A 154 -1.20 1.89 24.06
N ARG A 155 -1.41 3.08 24.65
CA ARG A 155 -2.35 3.28 25.77
C ARG A 155 -3.77 2.81 25.48
N ILE A 156 -4.19 2.90 24.21
CA ILE A 156 -5.53 2.42 23.80
C ILE A 156 -5.61 0.90 23.91
N ARG A 157 -4.57 0.19 23.46
CA ARG A 157 -4.53 -1.28 23.55
C ARG A 157 -4.40 -1.77 24.99
N GLU A 158 -3.65 -1.06 25.81
CA GLU A 158 -3.54 -1.34 27.25
C GLU A 158 -4.90 -1.22 27.94
N LYS A 159 -5.61 -0.10 27.74
CA LYS A 159 -6.96 0.12 28.28
C LYS A 159 -7.96 -0.92 27.77
N PHE A 160 -7.86 -1.30 26.48
CA PHE A 160 -8.71 -2.33 25.91
C PHE A 160 -8.50 -3.67 26.63
N LEU A 161 -7.26 -4.09 26.82
CA LEU A 161 -6.97 -5.33 27.53
C LEU A 161 -7.35 -5.29 28.99
N GLN A 162 -7.08 -4.20 29.71
CA GLN A 162 -7.52 -4.04 31.08
C GLN A 162 -9.02 -4.24 31.25
N LYS A 163 -9.81 -3.82 30.24
CA LYS A 163 -11.26 -3.92 30.27
C LYS A 163 -11.78 -5.29 29.86
N TYR A 164 -11.15 -5.94 28.88
CA TYR A 164 -11.73 -7.11 28.19
C TYR A 164 -10.94 -8.39 28.34
N PHE A 165 -9.76 -8.37 28.96
CA PHE A 165 -9.00 -9.60 29.23
C PHE A 165 -9.79 -10.51 30.16
N GLY A 166 -9.99 -11.75 29.74
CA GLY A 166 -10.83 -12.71 30.46
C GLY A 166 -12.35 -12.52 30.31
N SER A 167 -12.78 -11.57 29.48
CA SER A 167 -14.21 -11.35 29.19
C SER A 167 -14.75 -12.40 28.22
N SER A 168 -16.00 -12.85 28.41
CA SER A 168 -16.66 -13.78 27.50
C SER A 168 -16.94 -13.22 26.12
N ILE A 169 -16.96 -11.90 25.96
CA ILE A 169 -17.23 -11.22 24.70
C ILE A 169 -15.97 -10.92 23.90
N CYS A 170 -14.79 -11.17 24.45
CA CYS A 170 -13.52 -10.90 23.78
C CYS A 170 -12.48 -11.98 24.10
N ASP A 171 -11.94 -12.59 23.06
CA ASP A 171 -10.79 -13.48 23.13
C ASP A 171 -9.51 -12.65 22.88
N CYS A 172 -8.74 -12.37 23.96
CA CYS A 172 -7.52 -11.56 23.94
C CYS A 172 -6.28 -12.37 24.30
#